data_be494414d3df50b707b3967f36d1ffd1
#
_entry.id   be494414d3df50b707b3967f36d1ffd1
#
_cell.length_a   1.000
_cell.length_b   1.000
_cell.length_c   1.000
_cell.angle_alpha   90.00
_cell.angle_beta   90.00
_cell.angle_gamma   90.00
#
_symmetry.space_group_name_H-M   'P 1'
#
loop_
_entity.id
_entity.type
_entity.pdbx_description
1 polymer ?
#
loop_
_entity_poly.entity_id
_entity_poly.type
_entity_poly.pdbx_seq_one_letter_code
_entity_poly.pdbx_strand_id
1 'polypeptide(L)'
;MLPSVKKARIDGFDIKETASYDHRGVCIEGAVTPEMVIDFVDWMAKQRLNEFFLQFKTSRYFYNRYYARKYNPMAEPSPDLSVEEALRQDDRIIAELKKRGMVVERVGHGWTCESIGIQGLGWDPEKDPVKDEQRQLLALVNGRRELFGGIAVNTELCYSNPKAFQTIVDHVVQYALEHPEVDILHFWLSDGMNNHCECPECREMTPSDWYSKLVNAVSHRLGELNCKTRIVFLCYSNTLWAPTKEFVDNKYGNTIFMFAPISRCYLHPLADEKCSEQFSLTEPPRNRIVPPRTNREFIQLLRAWQKTLKSDSFLFDYHFWFAYGFDFLKGDIGKILWQDLRDLDKIGLNGLLSCQTLRAFYPTGVNMKILAETLWNKNVSLEDVKKNYLQAAFGSSAEFVSEYLEKIYSFIDTSNYEHREYLSKPENLEKLLEFVKKSRKQIEKIAQNSEEPVQKRSATILLHHNTFITLVLEAIEQYVQENYGKALESMRKALNHFLSTEDQFVKIVDVFIVSLVINRLSSAIQSKKLFT
;
A
#
# COMPACT_ATOMS: atom_id res chain seq x y z
N MET A 1 3.52 12.03 -16.85
CA MET A 1 3.63 11.85 -18.30
C MET A 1 5.05 12.20 -18.72
N LEU A 2 5.70 11.35 -19.51
CA LEU A 2 6.96 11.72 -20.15
C LEU A 2 6.67 12.75 -21.27
N PRO A 3 7.54 13.74 -21.51
CA PRO A 3 7.39 14.61 -22.64
C PRO A 3 7.36 13.77 -23.93
N SER A 4 6.43 14.09 -24.83
CA SER A 4 6.36 13.42 -26.13
C SER A 4 7.60 13.77 -26.95
N VAL A 5 8.53 12.84 -27.05
CA VAL A 5 9.64 12.95 -27.99
C VAL A 5 9.06 12.79 -29.39
N LYS A 6 9.01 13.87 -30.16
CA LYS A 6 8.39 13.90 -31.50
C LYS A 6 9.01 12.93 -32.51
N LYS A 7 10.27 12.53 -32.35
CA LYS A 7 10.95 11.40 -33.03
C LYS A 7 12.22 11.06 -32.26
N ALA A 8 12.41 9.82 -31.80
CA ALA A 8 13.71 9.30 -31.38
C ALA A 8 14.30 8.45 -32.50
N ARG A 9 15.53 8.70 -32.90
CA ARG A 9 16.32 7.73 -33.67
C ARG A 9 16.89 6.73 -32.69
N ILE A 10 16.64 5.45 -32.93
CA ILE A 10 17.09 4.34 -32.07
C ILE A 10 18.42 3.74 -32.60
N ASP A 11 18.99 4.33 -33.61
CA ASP A 11 20.23 3.82 -34.26
C ASP A 11 21.43 4.01 -33.33
N GLY A 12 22.09 2.93 -32.93
CA GLY A 12 23.38 2.94 -32.25
C GLY A 12 23.35 2.97 -30.73
N PHE A 13 22.25 2.59 -30.07
CA PHE A 13 22.22 2.41 -28.60
C PHE A 13 22.68 1.00 -28.22
N ASP A 14 23.81 0.92 -27.52
CA ASP A 14 24.23 -0.27 -26.76
C ASP A 14 24.21 0.10 -25.27
N ILE A 15 23.07 -0.13 -24.62
CA ILE A 15 22.88 0.18 -23.19
C ILE A 15 22.76 -1.14 -22.43
N LYS A 16 23.70 -1.39 -21.53
CA LYS A 16 23.67 -2.53 -20.62
C LYS A 16 23.54 -2.01 -19.19
N GLU A 17 22.37 -2.20 -18.60
CA GLU A 17 22.07 -1.82 -17.22
C GLU A 17 21.51 -3.02 -16.45
N THR A 18 21.75 -3.04 -15.14
CA THR A 18 21.18 -4.03 -14.22
C THR A 18 20.45 -3.29 -13.10
N ALA A 19 19.23 -3.71 -12.80
CA ALA A 19 18.48 -3.15 -11.70
C ALA A 19 19.17 -3.42 -10.36
N SER A 20 19.02 -2.51 -9.40
CA SER A 20 19.54 -2.71 -8.04
C SER A 20 18.77 -3.77 -7.26
N TYR A 21 17.50 -3.98 -7.60
CA TYR A 21 16.60 -4.92 -6.93
C TYR A 21 15.80 -5.72 -7.94
N ASP A 22 15.51 -6.99 -7.61
CA ASP A 22 14.73 -7.87 -8.48
C ASP A 22 13.23 -7.57 -8.37
N HIS A 23 12.73 -7.33 -7.15
CA HIS A 23 11.33 -7.01 -6.89
C HIS A 23 11.08 -5.50 -6.98
N ARG A 24 10.32 -5.09 -7.99
CA ARG A 24 9.99 -3.68 -8.26
C ARG A 24 8.52 -3.59 -8.68
N GLY A 25 7.62 -3.79 -7.70
CA GLY A 25 6.22 -4.04 -7.96
C GLY A 25 5.26 -3.10 -7.26
N VAL A 26 3.99 -3.23 -7.65
CA VAL A 26 2.85 -2.53 -7.06
C VAL A 26 1.68 -3.49 -6.87
N CYS A 27 1.05 -3.42 -5.71
CA CYS A 27 -0.19 -4.12 -5.38
C CYS A 27 -1.39 -3.23 -5.70
N ILE A 28 -2.44 -3.81 -6.29
CA ILE A 28 -3.72 -3.12 -6.51
C ILE A 28 -4.36 -2.74 -5.17
N GLU A 29 -4.71 -1.47 -5.01
CA GLU A 29 -5.45 -0.94 -3.87
C GLU A 29 -6.21 0.33 -4.26
N GLY A 30 -7.08 0.84 -3.39
CA GLY A 30 -7.87 2.05 -3.61
C GLY A 30 -9.20 1.78 -4.34
N ALA A 31 -9.72 2.79 -5.02
CA ALA A 31 -10.91 2.71 -5.86
C ALA A 31 -10.49 2.88 -7.33
N VAL A 32 -10.57 1.82 -8.12
CA VAL A 32 -10.00 1.79 -9.49
C VAL A 32 -10.94 1.18 -10.50
N THR A 33 -10.71 1.46 -11.81
CA THR A 33 -11.30 0.70 -12.91
C THR A 33 -10.24 -0.16 -13.59
N PRO A 34 -10.64 -1.21 -14.34
CA PRO A 34 -9.70 -1.99 -15.14
C PRO A 34 -8.86 -1.15 -16.12
N GLU A 35 -9.46 -0.12 -16.71
CA GLU A 35 -8.78 0.80 -17.63
C GLU A 35 -7.71 1.64 -16.92
N MET A 36 -7.96 2.05 -15.66
CA MET A 36 -6.95 2.74 -14.84
C MET A 36 -5.78 1.81 -14.53
N VAL A 37 -6.05 0.54 -14.23
CA VAL A 37 -5.01 -0.46 -13.98
C VAL A 37 -4.15 -0.67 -15.22
N ILE A 38 -4.77 -0.85 -16.40
CA ILE A 38 -4.04 -1.02 -17.67
C ILE A 38 -3.19 0.21 -18.01
N ASP A 39 -3.72 1.42 -17.83
CA ASP A 39 -2.98 2.68 -18.01
C ASP A 39 -1.77 2.78 -17.05
N PHE A 40 -1.97 2.32 -15.81
CA PHE A 40 -0.91 2.28 -14.82
C PHE A 40 0.17 1.23 -15.13
N VAL A 41 -0.21 0.04 -15.57
CA VAL A 41 0.70 -1.02 -16.02
C VAL A 41 1.58 -0.53 -17.20
N ASP A 42 1.00 0.21 -18.14
CA ASP A 42 1.76 0.84 -19.23
C ASP A 42 2.79 1.86 -18.71
N TRP A 43 2.41 2.66 -17.71
CA TRP A 43 3.33 3.57 -17.03
C TRP A 43 4.43 2.81 -16.28
N MET A 44 4.10 1.74 -15.55
CA MET A 44 5.06 0.92 -14.82
C MET A 44 6.15 0.36 -15.72
N ALA A 45 5.79 -0.23 -16.85
CA ALA A 45 6.75 -0.77 -17.81
C ALA A 45 7.71 0.32 -18.34
N LYS A 46 7.20 1.52 -18.63
CA LYS A 46 8.02 2.68 -19.03
C LYS A 46 8.94 3.19 -17.93
N GLN A 47 8.63 2.90 -16.67
CA GLN A 47 9.45 3.23 -15.51
C GLN A 47 10.31 2.05 -15.02
N ARG A 48 10.34 0.93 -15.77
CA ARG A 48 11.15 -0.27 -15.43
C ARG A 48 10.72 -0.99 -14.14
N LEU A 49 9.47 -0.77 -13.70
CA LEU A 49 8.82 -1.63 -12.72
C LEU A 49 8.43 -2.94 -13.42
N ASN A 50 8.49 -4.07 -12.73
CA ASN A 50 8.42 -5.39 -13.38
C ASN A 50 7.39 -6.34 -12.79
N GLU A 51 6.69 -5.97 -11.72
CA GLU A 51 5.76 -6.86 -11.01
C GLU A 51 4.45 -6.13 -10.71
N PHE A 52 3.33 -6.85 -10.83
CA PHE A 52 2.03 -6.31 -10.45
C PHE A 52 1.20 -7.38 -9.73
N PHE A 53 0.72 -7.01 -8.55
CA PHE A 53 -0.06 -7.88 -7.68
C PHE A 53 -1.55 -7.56 -7.77
N LEU A 54 -2.33 -8.49 -8.32
CA LEU A 54 -3.79 -8.49 -8.31
C LEU A 54 -4.29 -9.20 -7.06
N GLN A 55 -4.74 -8.43 -6.09
CA GLN A 55 -5.19 -8.92 -4.79
C GLN A 55 -6.57 -9.60 -4.89
N PHE A 56 -6.79 -10.65 -4.11
CA PHE A 56 -7.90 -11.60 -4.15
C PHE A 56 -7.89 -12.49 -5.42
N LYS A 57 -8.77 -13.47 -5.45
CA LYS A 57 -9.00 -14.28 -6.67
C LYS A 57 -9.62 -13.46 -7.80
N THR A 58 -10.25 -12.34 -7.47
CA THR A 58 -10.67 -11.31 -8.39
C THR A 58 -10.56 -9.93 -7.74
N SER A 59 -10.10 -8.95 -8.50
CA SER A 59 -9.96 -7.56 -8.05
C SER A 59 -11.28 -6.80 -7.95
N ARG A 60 -12.42 -7.53 -8.04
CA ARG A 60 -13.79 -7.01 -8.00
C ARG A 60 -14.03 -6.00 -6.87
N TYR A 61 -13.47 -6.23 -5.69
CA TYR A 61 -13.65 -5.36 -4.52
C TYR A 61 -13.17 -3.93 -4.80
N PHE A 62 -12.03 -3.78 -5.45
CA PHE A 62 -11.45 -2.47 -5.79
C PHE A 62 -12.20 -1.80 -6.94
N TYR A 63 -12.69 -2.58 -7.90
CA TYR A 63 -13.52 -2.08 -9.01
C TYR A 63 -14.86 -1.56 -8.48
N ASN A 64 -15.56 -2.35 -7.67
CA ASN A 64 -16.85 -1.98 -7.16
C ASN A 64 -16.78 -0.85 -6.12
N ARG A 65 -15.65 -0.69 -5.43
CA ARG A 65 -15.40 0.51 -4.61
C ARG A 65 -15.45 1.78 -5.47
N TYR A 66 -14.89 1.76 -6.68
CA TYR A 66 -14.99 2.87 -7.62
C TYR A 66 -16.40 2.99 -8.23
N TYR A 67 -16.98 1.92 -8.73
CA TYR A 67 -18.29 1.95 -9.40
C TYR A 67 -19.43 2.35 -8.46
N ALA A 68 -19.46 1.82 -7.25
CA ALA A 68 -20.46 2.19 -6.25
C ALA A 68 -20.30 3.62 -5.73
N ARG A 69 -19.09 4.20 -5.79
CA ARG A 69 -18.76 5.59 -5.38
C ARG A 69 -19.36 6.02 -4.04
N LYS A 70 -19.52 5.10 -3.08
CA LYS A 70 -20.12 5.39 -1.76
C LYS A 70 -19.42 6.51 -0.98
N TYR A 71 -18.16 6.79 -1.33
CA TYR A 71 -17.36 7.88 -0.77
C TYR A 71 -17.65 9.24 -1.42
N ASN A 72 -18.32 9.27 -2.58
CA ASN A 72 -18.63 10.48 -3.33
C ASN A 72 -20.13 10.61 -3.63
N PRO A 73 -20.93 11.24 -2.75
CA PRO A 73 -22.35 11.42 -2.96
C PRO A 73 -22.71 12.41 -4.08
N MET A 74 -21.73 13.08 -4.69
CA MET A 74 -21.93 13.99 -5.82
C MET A 74 -21.83 13.29 -7.18
N ALA A 75 -21.30 12.06 -7.20
CA ALA A 75 -21.13 11.27 -8.42
C ALA A 75 -22.24 10.24 -8.58
N GLU A 76 -22.69 10.03 -9.80
CA GLU A 76 -23.64 8.96 -10.11
C GLU A 76 -22.94 7.59 -9.97
N PRO A 77 -23.52 6.67 -9.19
CA PRO A 77 -22.98 5.32 -9.08
C PRO A 77 -23.21 4.54 -10.39
N SER A 78 -22.26 3.70 -10.74
CA SER A 78 -22.43 2.70 -11.78
C SER A 78 -22.77 1.34 -11.17
N PRO A 79 -23.40 0.41 -11.92
CA PRO A 79 -23.62 -0.95 -11.46
C PRO A 79 -22.33 -1.66 -11.06
N ASP A 80 -22.39 -2.44 -10.00
CA ASP A 80 -21.29 -3.30 -9.60
C ASP A 80 -20.99 -4.37 -10.68
N LEU A 81 -19.72 -4.67 -10.88
CA LEU A 81 -19.33 -5.84 -11.69
C LEU A 81 -19.75 -7.12 -11.00
N SER A 82 -20.25 -8.10 -11.78
CA SER A 82 -20.35 -9.48 -11.31
C SER A 82 -18.96 -10.10 -11.10
N VAL A 83 -18.88 -11.26 -10.45
CA VAL A 83 -17.62 -11.99 -10.28
C VAL A 83 -17.03 -12.37 -11.64
N GLU A 84 -17.87 -12.87 -12.56
CA GLU A 84 -17.48 -13.31 -13.90
C GLU A 84 -16.96 -12.14 -14.75
N GLU A 85 -17.58 -10.98 -14.64
CA GLU A 85 -17.12 -9.78 -15.35
C GLU A 85 -15.79 -9.29 -14.78
N ALA A 86 -15.64 -9.27 -13.47
CA ALA A 86 -14.40 -8.87 -12.82
C ALA A 86 -13.24 -9.82 -13.17
N LEU A 87 -13.48 -11.16 -13.24
CA LEU A 87 -12.50 -12.13 -13.71
C LEU A 87 -12.07 -11.85 -15.15
N ARG A 88 -13.02 -11.59 -16.07
CA ARG A 88 -12.67 -11.19 -17.46
C ARG A 88 -11.82 -9.92 -17.51
N GLN A 89 -12.04 -8.98 -16.60
CA GLN A 89 -11.21 -7.77 -16.54
C GLN A 89 -9.82 -8.07 -15.99
N ASP A 90 -9.72 -8.93 -14.97
CA ASP A 90 -8.42 -9.39 -14.45
C ASP A 90 -7.62 -10.12 -15.57
N ASP A 91 -8.25 -10.97 -16.37
CA ASP A 91 -7.61 -11.64 -17.52
C ASP A 91 -7.07 -10.63 -18.55
N ARG A 92 -7.80 -9.56 -18.84
CA ARG A 92 -7.30 -8.46 -19.70
C ARG A 92 -6.06 -7.80 -19.12
N ILE A 93 -6.05 -7.55 -17.82
CA ILE A 93 -4.89 -6.95 -17.13
C ILE A 93 -3.71 -7.90 -17.18
N ILE A 94 -3.92 -9.20 -16.90
CA ILE A 94 -2.89 -10.24 -16.99
C ILE A 94 -2.28 -10.31 -18.40
N ALA A 95 -3.12 -10.26 -19.43
CA ALA A 95 -2.65 -10.23 -20.82
C ALA A 95 -1.76 -9.00 -21.11
N GLU A 96 -2.12 -7.82 -20.59
CA GLU A 96 -1.31 -6.60 -20.73
C GLU A 96 0.00 -6.65 -19.93
N LEU A 97 0.02 -7.31 -18.76
CA LEU A 97 1.24 -7.59 -17.99
C LEU A 97 2.18 -8.52 -18.76
N LYS A 98 1.68 -9.68 -19.20
CA LYS A 98 2.47 -10.67 -19.97
C LYS A 98 3.01 -10.10 -21.29
N LYS A 99 2.23 -9.29 -21.99
CA LYS A 99 2.66 -8.57 -23.20
C LYS A 99 3.89 -7.70 -22.98
N ARG A 100 4.08 -7.18 -21.76
CA ARG A 100 5.21 -6.34 -21.35
C ARG A 100 6.32 -7.11 -20.64
N GLY A 101 6.21 -8.45 -20.53
CA GLY A 101 7.16 -9.29 -19.82
C GLY A 101 7.19 -9.05 -18.32
N MET A 102 6.09 -8.57 -17.74
CA MET A 102 5.97 -8.32 -16.31
C MET A 102 5.54 -9.59 -15.57
N VAL A 103 5.99 -9.71 -14.33
CA VAL A 103 5.62 -10.76 -13.39
C VAL A 103 4.18 -10.53 -12.93
N VAL A 104 3.39 -11.59 -12.98
CA VAL A 104 1.99 -11.61 -12.52
C VAL A 104 1.94 -12.21 -11.12
N GLU A 105 1.46 -11.41 -10.16
CA GLU A 105 1.24 -11.85 -8.79
C GLU A 105 -0.25 -11.85 -8.46
N ARG A 106 -0.73 -12.85 -7.70
CA ARG A 106 -2.17 -12.96 -7.40
C ARG A 106 -2.47 -13.44 -5.99
N VAL A 107 -3.67 -13.16 -5.59
CA VAL A 107 -4.50 -13.58 -4.46
C VAL A 107 -4.16 -12.86 -3.17
N GLY A 108 -3.27 -13.33 -2.31
CA GLY A 108 -3.07 -12.78 -0.97
C GLY A 108 -4.14 -13.24 0.03
N HIS A 109 -5.20 -12.47 0.19
CA HIS A 109 -6.30 -12.81 1.11
C HIS A 109 -7.33 -13.77 0.52
N GLY A 110 -8.06 -14.47 1.40
CA GLY A 110 -9.16 -15.34 1.04
C GLY A 110 -8.92 -16.84 1.22
N TRP A 111 -7.66 -17.30 1.31
CA TRP A 111 -7.35 -18.71 1.42
C TRP A 111 -8.02 -19.43 2.58
N THR A 112 -8.08 -18.76 3.76
CA THR A 112 -8.64 -19.35 4.98
C THR A 112 -10.15 -19.57 4.90
N CYS A 113 -10.88 -18.71 4.21
CA CYS A 113 -12.33 -18.82 4.09
C CYS A 113 -12.74 -19.60 2.83
N GLU A 114 -12.11 -19.35 1.69
CA GLU A 114 -12.49 -20.01 0.44
C GLU A 114 -12.18 -21.51 0.41
N SER A 115 -11.11 -21.94 1.09
CA SER A 115 -10.79 -23.37 1.22
C SER A 115 -11.90 -24.18 1.88
N ILE A 116 -12.75 -23.55 2.69
CA ILE A 116 -13.88 -24.18 3.37
C ILE A 116 -15.25 -23.81 2.76
N GLY A 117 -15.23 -23.20 1.56
CA GLY A 117 -16.44 -22.86 0.80
C GLY A 117 -17.17 -21.60 1.26
N ILE A 118 -16.48 -20.66 1.91
CA ILE A 118 -16.99 -19.31 2.23
C ILE A 118 -16.28 -18.32 1.30
N GLN A 119 -17.05 -17.45 0.64
CA GLN A 119 -16.45 -16.49 -0.30
C GLN A 119 -15.53 -15.48 0.39
N GLY A 120 -14.37 -15.20 -0.22
CA GLY A 120 -13.35 -14.27 0.27
C GLY A 120 -13.11 -13.09 -0.68
N LEU A 121 -14.17 -12.38 -1.09
CA LEU A 121 -14.12 -11.37 -2.16
C LEU A 121 -13.77 -9.95 -1.67
N GLY A 122 -13.54 -9.76 -0.37
CA GLY A 122 -13.25 -8.48 0.25
C GLY A 122 -13.52 -8.46 1.75
N TRP A 123 -13.53 -7.27 2.34
CA TRP A 123 -13.70 -7.06 3.78
C TRP A 123 -15.14 -6.74 4.21
N ASP A 124 -16.12 -6.99 3.37
CA ASP A 124 -17.52 -6.81 3.76
C ASP A 124 -17.95 -7.95 4.70
N PRO A 125 -18.85 -7.68 5.67
CA PRO A 125 -19.41 -8.72 6.51
C PRO A 125 -20.13 -9.78 5.68
N GLU A 126 -19.94 -11.06 6.05
CA GLU A 126 -20.61 -12.19 5.42
C GLU A 126 -22.11 -12.16 5.78
N LYS A 127 -22.95 -12.40 4.78
CA LYS A 127 -24.41 -12.37 4.93
C LYS A 127 -25.01 -13.75 5.19
N ASP A 128 -24.36 -14.78 4.66
CA ASP A 128 -24.84 -16.15 4.78
C ASP A 128 -24.36 -16.79 6.11
N PRO A 129 -25.19 -17.59 6.77
CA PRO A 129 -24.82 -18.25 8.00
C PRO A 129 -23.77 -19.34 7.73
N VAL A 130 -22.75 -19.39 8.59
CA VAL A 130 -21.73 -20.44 8.56
C VAL A 130 -22.37 -21.81 8.86
N LYS A 131 -22.20 -22.80 7.97
CA LYS A 131 -22.70 -24.16 8.15
C LYS A 131 -21.91 -24.89 9.25
N ASP A 132 -22.52 -25.86 9.91
CA ASP A 132 -21.89 -26.56 11.03
C ASP A 132 -20.61 -27.31 10.63
N GLU A 133 -20.53 -27.86 9.43
CA GLU A 133 -19.34 -28.50 8.88
C GLU A 133 -18.18 -27.52 8.64
N GLN A 134 -18.47 -26.30 8.22
CA GLN A 134 -17.49 -25.20 8.08
C GLN A 134 -17.05 -24.71 9.45
N ARG A 135 -18.01 -24.52 10.37
CA ARG A 135 -17.76 -24.04 11.75
C ARG A 135 -16.73 -24.89 12.48
N GLN A 136 -16.75 -26.21 12.31
CA GLN A 136 -15.79 -27.14 12.95
C GLN A 136 -14.35 -26.90 12.48
N LEU A 137 -14.15 -26.30 11.31
CA LEU A 137 -12.82 -26.02 10.75
C LEU A 137 -12.28 -24.64 11.17
N LEU A 138 -13.15 -23.74 11.65
CA LEU A 138 -12.77 -22.40 12.06
C LEU A 138 -11.94 -22.42 13.36
N ALA A 139 -11.12 -21.39 13.53
CA ALA A 139 -10.39 -21.15 14.75
C ALA A 139 -11.34 -21.02 15.96
N LEU A 140 -10.94 -21.61 17.08
CA LEU A 140 -11.59 -21.39 18.38
C LEU A 140 -11.02 -20.10 18.96
N VAL A 141 -11.80 -19.04 19.04
CA VAL A 141 -11.39 -17.74 19.58
C VAL A 141 -12.39 -17.31 20.65
N ASN A 142 -11.91 -16.99 21.85
CA ASN A 142 -12.79 -16.63 22.98
C ASN A 142 -13.90 -17.65 23.23
N GLY A 143 -13.61 -18.94 23.09
CA GLY A 143 -14.54 -20.05 23.32
C GLY A 143 -15.56 -20.29 22.19
N ARG A 144 -15.45 -19.62 21.06
CA ARG A 144 -16.37 -19.75 19.92
C ARG A 144 -15.64 -20.04 18.61
N ARG A 145 -16.32 -20.78 17.72
CA ARG A 145 -15.91 -21.01 16.33
C ARG A 145 -16.89 -20.28 15.41
N GLU A 146 -16.55 -19.06 15.04
CA GLU A 146 -17.36 -18.16 14.23
C GLU A 146 -16.48 -17.29 13.34
N LEU A 147 -17.08 -16.57 12.38
CA LEU A 147 -16.34 -15.60 11.60
C LEU A 147 -15.85 -14.46 12.49
N PHE A 148 -14.57 -14.16 12.44
CA PHE A 148 -13.96 -13.11 13.26
C PHE A 148 -14.46 -11.73 12.83
N GLY A 149 -15.20 -11.08 13.73
CA GLY A 149 -15.90 -9.83 13.43
C GLY A 149 -16.97 -9.93 12.33
N GLY A 150 -17.45 -11.15 12.02
CA GLY A 150 -18.40 -11.39 10.93
C GLY A 150 -17.77 -11.32 9.52
N ILE A 151 -16.45 -11.20 9.40
CA ILE A 151 -15.74 -11.00 8.13
C ILE A 151 -14.95 -12.25 7.76
N ALA A 152 -15.27 -12.84 6.61
CA ALA A 152 -14.67 -14.11 6.17
C ALA A 152 -13.14 -14.02 6.02
N VAL A 153 -12.62 -13.01 5.33
CA VAL A 153 -11.17 -12.83 5.10
C VAL A 153 -10.38 -12.54 6.38
N ASN A 154 -11.04 -12.11 7.46
CA ASN A 154 -10.42 -11.89 8.76
C ASN A 154 -10.40 -13.13 9.64
N THR A 155 -10.87 -14.28 9.14
CA THR A 155 -11.14 -15.47 9.96
C THR A 155 -10.09 -16.54 9.73
N GLU A 156 -9.50 -17.04 10.83
CA GLU A 156 -8.52 -18.12 10.82
C GLU A 156 -9.16 -19.51 10.90
N LEU A 157 -8.39 -20.53 10.51
CA LEU A 157 -8.73 -21.93 10.64
C LEU A 157 -8.08 -22.57 11.88
N CYS A 158 -8.59 -23.74 12.27
CA CYS A 158 -7.97 -24.59 13.28
C CYS A 158 -6.91 -25.48 12.62
N TYR A 159 -5.67 -25.06 12.59
CA TYR A 159 -4.59 -25.74 11.85
C TYR A 159 -4.14 -27.06 12.49
N SER A 160 -4.46 -27.33 13.76
CA SER A 160 -4.30 -28.65 14.37
C SER A 160 -5.35 -29.66 13.92
N ASN A 161 -6.47 -29.18 13.33
CA ASN A 161 -7.44 -30.06 12.69
C ASN A 161 -6.91 -30.53 11.32
N PRO A 162 -6.63 -31.86 11.14
CA PRO A 162 -6.04 -32.35 9.90
C PRO A 162 -6.87 -32.03 8.65
N LYS A 163 -8.21 -32.00 8.76
CA LYS A 163 -9.07 -31.64 7.65
C LYS A 163 -8.90 -30.18 7.26
N ALA A 164 -8.87 -29.24 8.22
CA ALA A 164 -8.67 -27.83 7.94
C ALA A 164 -7.29 -27.57 7.31
N PHE A 165 -6.24 -28.21 7.86
CA PHE A 165 -4.88 -28.12 7.34
C PHE A 165 -4.79 -28.62 5.90
N GLN A 166 -5.30 -29.83 5.63
CA GLN A 166 -5.23 -30.43 4.31
C GLN A 166 -6.06 -29.64 3.28
N THR A 167 -7.25 -29.20 3.67
CA THR A 167 -8.16 -28.45 2.78
C THR A 167 -7.52 -27.14 2.29
N ILE A 168 -6.87 -26.35 3.15
CA ILE A 168 -6.21 -25.11 2.72
C ILE A 168 -4.99 -25.40 1.84
N VAL A 169 -4.20 -26.43 2.16
CA VAL A 169 -3.04 -26.84 1.34
C VAL A 169 -3.50 -27.27 -0.06
N ASP A 170 -4.49 -28.17 -0.15
CA ASP A 170 -5.03 -28.64 -1.42
C ASP A 170 -5.61 -27.49 -2.26
N HIS A 171 -6.30 -26.55 -1.61
CA HIS A 171 -6.91 -25.40 -2.29
C HIS A 171 -5.87 -24.47 -2.92
N VAL A 172 -4.79 -24.17 -2.20
CA VAL A 172 -3.69 -23.33 -2.73
C VAL A 172 -2.95 -24.03 -3.87
N VAL A 173 -2.64 -25.33 -3.71
CA VAL A 173 -1.98 -26.15 -4.74
C VAL A 173 -2.84 -26.24 -5.99
N GLN A 174 -4.13 -26.54 -5.84
CA GLN A 174 -5.06 -26.65 -6.96
C GLN A 174 -5.13 -25.32 -7.73
N TYR A 175 -5.26 -24.20 -7.04
CA TYR A 175 -5.27 -22.88 -7.67
C TYR A 175 -3.99 -22.61 -8.49
N ALA A 176 -2.81 -22.93 -7.94
CA ALA A 176 -1.55 -22.74 -8.66
C ALA A 176 -1.45 -23.59 -9.93
N LEU A 177 -2.01 -24.80 -9.92
CA LEU A 177 -2.04 -25.70 -11.08
C LEU A 177 -3.04 -25.24 -12.14
N GLU A 178 -4.17 -24.68 -11.73
CA GLU A 178 -5.21 -24.15 -12.63
C GLU A 178 -4.84 -22.81 -13.26
N HIS A 179 -3.90 -22.07 -12.65
CA HIS A 179 -3.48 -20.72 -13.05
C HIS A 179 -1.99 -20.64 -13.42
N PRO A 180 -1.54 -21.32 -14.49
CA PRO A 180 -0.13 -21.31 -14.90
C PRO A 180 0.37 -19.94 -15.38
N GLU A 181 -0.54 -18.99 -15.63
CA GLU A 181 -0.21 -17.60 -15.95
C GLU A 181 0.30 -16.81 -14.72
N VAL A 182 0.08 -17.31 -13.49
CA VAL A 182 0.52 -16.68 -12.24
C VAL A 182 1.96 -17.08 -11.93
N ASP A 183 2.87 -16.13 -11.94
CA ASP A 183 4.29 -16.38 -11.65
C ASP A 183 4.55 -16.48 -10.14
N ILE A 184 3.85 -15.66 -9.34
CA ILE A 184 3.98 -15.60 -7.89
C ILE A 184 2.60 -15.62 -7.24
N LEU A 185 2.41 -16.55 -6.32
CA LEU A 185 1.17 -16.73 -5.59
C LEU A 185 1.35 -16.29 -4.13
N HIS A 186 0.63 -15.27 -3.71
CA HIS A 186 0.63 -14.81 -2.33
C HIS A 186 -0.25 -15.72 -1.47
N PHE A 187 0.37 -16.49 -0.62
CA PHE A 187 -0.31 -17.38 0.33
C PHE A 187 -0.37 -16.70 1.70
N TRP A 188 -1.29 -15.75 1.87
CA TRP A 188 -1.51 -15.07 3.14
C TRP A 188 -2.56 -15.81 3.97
N LEU A 189 -2.40 -15.80 5.28
CA LEU A 189 -3.45 -16.23 6.20
C LEU A 189 -4.54 -15.15 6.31
N SER A 190 -5.37 -15.19 7.34
CA SER A 190 -6.41 -14.18 7.52
C SER A 190 -5.83 -12.76 7.73
N ASP A 191 -6.57 -11.73 7.36
CA ASP A 191 -6.20 -10.33 7.63
C ASP A 191 -6.54 -9.87 9.06
N GLY A 192 -7.21 -10.71 9.83
CA GLY A 192 -7.50 -10.42 11.24
C GLY A 192 -6.26 -10.50 12.13
N MET A 193 -6.30 -9.77 13.23
CA MET A 193 -5.27 -9.85 14.27
C MET A 193 -5.88 -10.38 15.57
N ASN A 194 -5.10 -11.16 16.33
CA ASN A 194 -5.58 -11.76 17.58
C ASN A 194 -6.75 -12.75 17.40
N ASN A 195 -6.72 -13.52 16.34
CA ASN A 195 -7.77 -14.42 15.88
C ASN A 195 -7.32 -15.88 15.68
N HIS A 196 -6.10 -16.25 16.12
CA HIS A 196 -5.60 -17.62 16.03
C HIS A 196 -6.32 -18.58 16.98
N CYS A 197 -6.43 -19.86 16.55
CA CYS A 197 -7.12 -20.90 17.29
C CYS A 197 -6.52 -21.13 18.68
N GLU A 198 -7.38 -21.16 19.69
CA GLU A 198 -7.05 -21.33 21.11
C GLU A 198 -7.27 -22.75 21.63
N CYS A 199 -7.57 -23.74 20.76
CA CYS A 199 -7.67 -25.13 21.21
C CYS A 199 -6.33 -25.63 21.75
N PRO A 200 -6.32 -26.66 22.64
CA PRO A 200 -5.08 -27.15 23.27
C PRO A 200 -3.99 -27.49 22.25
N GLU A 201 -4.35 -28.19 21.19
CA GLU A 201 -3.42 -28.66 20.17
C GLU A 201 -2.83 -27.50 19.35
N CYS A 202 -3.62 -26.48 19.02
CA CYS A 202 -3.11 -25.30 18.31
C CYS A 202 -2.17 -24.46 19.20
N ARG A 203 -2.34 -24.50 20.53
CA ARG A 203 -1.48 -23.78 21.48
C ARG A 203 -0.08 -24.39 21.64
N GLU A 204 0.16 -25.60 21.16
CA GLU A 204 1.47 -26.24 21.21
C GLU A 204 2.51 -25.56 20.32
N MET A 205 2.08 -24.79 19.32
CA MET A 205 2.92 -24.08 18.35
C MET A 205 2.50 -22.63 18.24
N THR A 206 3.45 -21.75 17.90
CA THR A 206 3.16 -20.33 17.63
C THR A 206 2.36 -20.15 16.33
N PRO A 207 1.73 -18.99 16.10
CA PRO A 207 1.13 -18.68 14.80
C PRO A 207 2.10 -18.84 13.62
N SER A 208 3.35 -18.39 13.80
CA SER A 208 4.40 -18.49 12.78
C SER A 208 4.88 -19.92 12.55
N ASP A 209 4.89 -20.78 13.57
CA ASP A 209 5.19 -22.21 13.40
C ASP A 209 4.11 -22.90 12.56
N TRP A 210 2.81 -22.67 12.83
CA TRP A 210 1.73 -23.20 12.03
C TRP A 210 1.79 -22.71 10.58
N TYR A 211 2.10 -21.44 10.41
CA TYR A 211 2.23 -20.84 9.08
C TYR A 211 3.41 -21.44 8.30
N SER A 212 4.57 -21.57 8.91
CA SER A 212 5.75 -22.22 8.29
C SER A 212 5.43 -23.65 7.87
N LYS A 213 4.71 -24.42 8.70
CA LYS A 213 4.27 -25.76 8.37
C LYS A 213 3.34 -25.82 7.16
N LEU A 214 2.39 -24.88 7.05
CA LEU A 214 1.50 -24.74 5.88
C LEU A 214 2.29 -24.38 4.63
N VAL A 215 3.20 -23.38 4.73
CA VAL A 215 4.06 -22.94 3.61
C VAL A 215 4.91 -24.11 3.09
N ASN A 216 5.53 -24.88 3.98
CA ASN A 216 6.31 -26.05 3.60
C ASN A 216 5.43 -27.10 2.89
N ALA A 217 4.24 -27.38 3.40
CA ALA A 217 3.33 -28.36 2.79
C ALA A 217 2.91 -27.95 1.37
N VAL A 218 2.58 -26.66 1.15
CA VAL A 218 2.25 -26.14 -0.18
C VAL A 218 3.48 -26.14 -1.10
N SER A 219 4.61 -25.61 -0.62
CA SER A 219 5.88 -25.52 -1.36
C SER A 219 6.36 -26.88 -1.84
N HIS A 220 6.33 -27.90 -0.98
CA HIS A 220 6.75 -29.27 -1.30
C HIS A 220 5.83 -29.89 -2.37
N ARG A 221 4.51 -29.77 -2.20
CA ARG A 221 3.55 -30.29 -3.19
C ARG A 221 3.74 -29.67 -4.56
N LEU A 222 3.91 -28.35 -4.64
CA LEU A 222 4.18 -27.67 -5.90
C LEU A 222 5.52 -28.08 -6.52
N GLY A 223 6.56 -28.23 -5.69
CA GLY A 223 7.87 -28.71 -6.12
C GLY A 223 7.83 -30.12 -6.66
N GLU A 224 7.15 -31.05 -6.00
CA GLU A 224 6.95 -32.44 -6.45
C GLU A 224 6.18 -32.52 -7.77
N LEU A 225 5.24 -31.60 -7.99
CA LEU A 225 4.46 -31.49 -9.22
C LEU A 225 5.17 -30.68 -10.32
N ASN A 226 6.41 -30.20 -10.08
CA ASN A 226 7.17 -29.36 -10.98
C ASN A 226 6.42 -28.07 -11.39
N CYS A 227 5.55 -27.54 -10.53
CA CYS A 227 4.87 -26.26 -10.74
C CYS A 227 5.90 -25.14 -10.68
N LYS A 228 5.80 -24.15 -11.60
CA LYS A 228 6.74 -23.03 -11.70
C LYS A 228 6.35 -21.85 -10.81
N THR A 229 5.14 -21.81 -10.32
CA THR A 229 4.63 -20.75 -9.47
C THR A 229 5.39 -20.73 -8.14
N ARG A 230 5.93 -19.57 -7.77
CA ARG A 230 6.56 -19.35 -6.48
C ARG A 230 5.53 -18.90 -5.45
N ILE A 231 5.77 -19.20 -4.18
CA ILE A 231 4.86 -18.88 -3.07
C ILE A 231 5.43 -17.75 -2.22
N VAL A 232 4.66 -16.68 -2.05
CA VAL A 232 4.98 -15.63 -1.07
C VAL A 232 4.33 -15.98 0.26
N PHE A 233 5.14 -15.94 1.33
CA PHE A 233 4.69 -15.96 2.71
C PHE A 233 5.18 -14.73 3.46
N LEU A 234 4.49 -14.32 4.53
CA LEU A 234 4.67 -12.99 5.09
C LEU A 234 4.94 -12.95 6.59
N CYS A 235 5.69 -11.94 6.99
CA CYS A 235 5.83 -11.44 8.35
C CYS A 235 4.88 -10.25 8.52
N TYR A 236 3.71 -10.49 9.13
CA TYR A 236 2.64 -9.50 9.24
C TYR A 236 1.70 -9.85 10.40
N SER A 237 1.19 -8.86 11.11
CA SER A 237 0.14 -9.05 12.11
C SER A 237 0.47 -10.19 13.10
N ASN A 238 -0.24 -11.30 13.05
CA ASN A 238 -0.05 -12.46 13.95
C ASN A 238 1.26 -13.22 13.74
N THR A 239 1.91 -13.08 12.59
CA THR A 239 3.17 -13.76 12.23
C THR A 239 4.39 -12.83 12.27
N LEU A 240 4.30 -11.69 12.99
CA LEU A 240 5.43 -10.77 13.17
C LEU A 240 6.59 -11.44 13.92
N TRP A 241 6.32 -12.23 14.95
CA TRP A 241 7.35 -12.97 15.68
C TRP A 241 7.76 -14.21 14.89
N ALA A 242 9.08 -14.41 14.76
CA ALA A 242 9.63 -15.53 14.01
C ALA A 242 9.22 -16.89 14.61
N PRO A 243 9.11 -17.94 13.80
CA PRO A 243 8.80 -19.28 14.27
C PRO A 243 9.89 -19.83 15.21
N THR A 244 9.51 -20.75 16.11
CA THR A 244 10.40 -21.32 17.11
C THR A 244 10.63 -22.82 16.96
N LYS A 245 9.73 -23.54 16.28
CA LYS A 245 9.76 -24.99 16.12
C LYS A 245 9.77 -25.43 14.64
N GLU A 246 9.00 -24.76 13.81
CA GLU A 246 8.82 -25.10 12.39
C GLU A 246 9.32 -23.95 11.51
N PHE A 247 10.33 -24.19 10.69
CA PHE A 247 10.93 -23.17 9.83
C PHE A 247 10.62 -23.44 8.35
N VAL A 248 10.51 -22.39 7.55
CA VAL A 248 10.39 -22.55 6.09
C VAL A 248 11.73 -23.04 5.55
N ASP A 249 11.76 -24.24 4.99
CA ASP A 249 12.98 -24.93 4.56
C ASP A 249 13.46 -24.54 3.15
N ASN A 250 12.57 -23.97 2.34
CA ASN A 250 12.81 -23.60 0.93
C ASN A 250 13.46 -24.72 0.09
N LYS A 251 13.10 -25.97 0.36
CA LYS A 251 13.69 -27.17 -0.27
C LYS A 251 13.68 -27.13 -1.80
N TYR A 252 12.65 -26.57 -2.39
CA TYR A 252 12.47 -26.48 -3.85
C TYR A 252 12.85 -25.11 -4.45
N GLY A 253 13.31 -24.15 -3.65
CA GLY A 253 13.66 -22.79 -4.11
C GLY A 253 12.47 -21.97 -4.59
N ASN A 254 11.24 -22.35 -4.21
CA ASN A 254 10.00 -21.76 -4.70
C ASN A 254 9.26 -20.92 -3.65
N THR A 255 9.92 -20.55 -2.54
CA THR A 255 9.34 -19.66 -1.52
C THR A 255 10.00 -18.29 -1.55
N ILE A 256 9.22 -17.25 -1.27
CA ILE A 256 9.66 -15.84 -1.14
C ILE A 256 9.10 -15.30 0.17
N PHE A 257 9.94 -14.64 0.94
CA PHE A 257 9.55 -14.00 2.20
C PHE A 257 9.15 -12.54 1.96
N MET A 258 8.00 -12.14 2.47
CA MET A 258 7.50 -10.78 2.41
C MET A 258 7.43 -10.16 3.81
N PHE A 259 8.10 -9.03 3.99
CA PHE A 259 8.07 -8.26 5.23
C PHE A 259 7.10 -7.10 5.10
N ALA A 260 6.04 -7.06 5.94
CA ALA A 260 4.93 -6.11 5.83
C ALA A 260 4.71 -5.29 7.14
N PRO A 261 5.51 -4.25 7.40
CA PRO A 261 5.46 -3.46 8.63
C PRO A 261 4.38 -2.36 8.60
N ILE A 262 3.10 -2.71 8.45
CA ILE A 262 1.99 -1.77 8.21
C ILE A 262 1.88 -0.61 9.22
N SER A 263 2.17 -0.87 10.50
CA SER A 263 2.03 0.13 11.58
C SER A 263 3.33 0.86 11.93
N ARG A 264 4.35 0.76 11.07
CA ARG A 264 5.63 1.42 11.27
C ARG A 264 5.55 2.95 11.28
N CYS A 265 6.59 3.59 11.74
CA CYS A 265 6.73 5.04 11.64
C CYS A 265 7.09 5.45 10.20
N TYR A 266 6.29 6.35 9.59
CA TYR A 266 6.54 6.96 8.28
C TYR A 266 7.14 8.37 8.37
N LEU A 267 7.51 8.83 9.56
CA LEU A 267 8.24 10.10 9.74
C LEU A 267 9.76 9.90 9.67
N HIS A 268 10.22 8.64 9.79
CA HIS A 268 11.62 8.27 9.77
C HIS A 268 11.86 7.09 8.82
N PRO A 269 13.07 6.98 8.24
CA PRO A 269 13.44 5.81 7.43
C PRO A 269 13.29 4.50 8.22
N LEU A 270 12.92 3.42 7.51
CA LEU A 270 12.71 2.11 8.12
C LEU A 270 13.96 1.57 8.84
N ALA A 271 15.15 1.82 8.26
CA ALA A 271 16.42 1.41 8.85
C ALA A 271 16.97 2.36 9.93
N ASP A 272 16.20 3.38 10.35
CA ASP A 272 16.66 4.34 11.38
C ASP A 272 16.56 3.74 12.79
N GLU A 273 17.71 3.37 13.34
CA GLU A 273 17.82 2.77 14.67
C GLU A 273 17.45 3.74 15.82
N LYS A 274 17.37 5.05 15.56
CA LYS A 274 16.94 6.04 16.56
C LYS A 274 15.43 6.06 16.74
N CYS A 275 14.68 5.62 15.74
CA CYS A 275 13.22 5.49 15.83
C CYS A 275 12.87 4.28 16.71
N SER A 276 12.93 4.45 18.04
CA SER A 276 12.83 3.35 19.00
C SER A 276 12.06 3.71 20.25
N GLU A 277 11.40 2.70 20.81
CA GLU A 277 10.94 2.63 22.19
C GLU A 277 11.47 1.36 22.84
N GLN A 278 11.16 1.13 24.13
CA GLN A 278 11.43 -0.16 24.76
C GLN A 278 10.57 -1.24 24.10
N PHE A 279 11.21 -2.26 23.57
CA PHE A 279 10.55 -3.38 22.91
C PHE A 279 11.12 -4.72 23.35
N SER A 280 10.25 -5.69 23.51
CA SER A 280 10.62 -7.08 23.81
C SER A 280 10.40 -7.94 22.57
N LEU A 281 11.42 -8.71 22.17
CA LEU A 281 11.29 -9.74 21.14
C LEU A 281 10.52 -10.98 21.61
N THR A 282 10.16 -11.05 22.90
CA THR A 282 9.35 -12.15 23.42
C THR A 282 7.97 -12.09 22.77
N GLU A 283 7.55 -13.21 22.18
CA GLU A 283 6.21 -13.31 21.60
C GLU A 283 5.15 -13.08 22.68
N PRO A 284 4.17 -12.20 22.45
CA PRO A 284 3.09 -11.98 23.40
C PRO A 284 2.22 -13.24 23.53
N PRO A 285 1.46 -13.38 24.63
CA PRO A 285 0.49 -14.46 24.75
C PRO A 285 -0.46 -14.48 23.54
N ARG A 286 -0.90 -15.68 23.16
CA ARG A 286 -1.80 -15.88 22.02
C ARG A 286 -3.00 -14.93 22.07
N ASN A 287 -3.28 -14.30 20.95
CA ASN A 287 -4.36 -13.33 20.76
C ASN A 287 -4.27 -12.12 21.72
N ARG A 288 -3.03 -11.68 22.04
CA ARG A 288 -2.74 -10.48 22.83
C ARG A 288 -1.66 -9.60 22.18
N ILE A 289 -1.53 -9.70 20.87
CA ILE A 289 -0.57 -8.91 20.11
C ILE A 289 -0.99 -7.44 20.14
N VAL A 290 -0.04 -6.58 20.46
CA VAL A 290 -0.10 -5.14 20.24
C VAL A 290 0.90 -4.84 19.13
N PRO A 291 0.48 -4.29 17.99
CA PRO A 291 1.38 -4.03 16.87
C PRO A 291 2.52 -3.09 17.28
N PRO A 292 3.75 -3.37 16.85
CA PRO A 292 4.85 -2.41 16.95
C PRO A 292 4.51 -1.11 16.25
N ARG A 293 5.13 -0.01 16.68
CA ARG A 293 4.92 1.32 16.12
C ARG A 293 6.20 2.02 15.68
N THR A 294 7.35 1.51 16.09
CA THR A 294 8.66 2.09 15.74
C THR A 294 9.38 1.25 14.71
N ASN A 295 10.23 1.90 13.93
CA ASN A 295 10.98 1.21 12.88
C ASN A 295 11.99 0.22 13.46
N ARG A 296 12.62 0.56 14.59
CA ARG A 296 13.56 -0.34 15.27
C ARG A 296 12.91 -1.65 15.71
N GLU A 297 11.69 -1.59 16.25
CA GLU A 297 10.92 -2.79 16.63
C GLU A 297 10.73 -3.71 15.42
N PHE A 298 10.29 -3.16 14.30
CA PHE A 298 10.10 -3.91 13.07
C PHE A 298 11.38 -4.50 12.52
N ILE A 299 12.49 -3.76 12.54
CA ILE A 299 13.80 -4.28 12.10
C ILE A 299 14.29 -5.43 13.00
N GLN A 300 14.03 -5.39 14.30
CA GLN A 300 14.37 -6.50 15.20
C GLN A 300 13.57 -7.77 14.88
N LEU A 301 12.27 -7.63 14.57
CA LEU A 301 11.41 -8.75 14.13
C LEU A 301 11.88 -9.31 12.77
N LEU A 302 12.18 -8.46 11.81
CA LEU A 302 12.77 -8.87 10.54
C LEU A 302 14.05 -9.68 10.73
N ARG A 303 14.98 -9.18 11.54
CA ARG A 303 16.25 -9.87 11.85
C ARG A 303 16.02 -11.21 12.55
N ALA A 304 14.97 -11.34 13.37
CA ALA A 304 14.63 -12.62 13.99
C ALA A 304 14.20 -13.66 12.94
N TRP A 305 13.38 -13.30 11.97
CA TRP A 305 13.01 -14.15 10.84
C TRP A 305 14.22 -14.51 9.98
N GLN A 306 15.09 -13.55 9.68
CA GLN A 306 16.26 -13.72 8.81
C GLN A 306 17.28 -14.73 9.37
N LYS A 307 17.28 -15.04 10.67
CA LYS A 307 18.18 -16.06 11.25
C LYS A 307 18.00 -17.45 10.66
N THR A 308 16.79 -17.77 10.21
CA THR A 308 16.44 -19.09 9.66
C THR A 308 15.98 -19.03 8.20
N LEU A 309 15.84 -17.83 7.65
CA LEU A 309 15.33 -17.61 6.31
C LEU A 309 16.33 -18.09 5.25
N LYS A 310 15.83 -18.88 4.27
CA LYS A 310 16.57 -19.35 3.10
C LYS A 310 15.97 -18.89 1.77
N SER A 311 14.89 -18.15 1.85
CA SER A 311 14.12 -17.66 0.71
C SER A 311 14.62 -16.28 0.27
N ASP A 312 14.40 -15.93 -0.99
CA ASP A 312 14.44 -14.54 -1.45
C ASP A 312 13.42 -13.70 -0.67
N SER A 313 13.57 -12.38 -0.65
CA SER A 313 12.75 -11.55 0.22
C SER A 313 12.57 -10.13 -0.30
N PHE A 314 11.41 -9.55 -0.03
CA PHE A 314 11.12 -8.16 -0.35
C PHE A 314 10.27 -7.46 0.73
N LEU A 315 10.28 -6.13 0.66
CA LEU A 315 9.44 -5.27 1.49
C LEU A 315 8.05 -5.12 0.87
N PHE A 316 6.99 -5.27 1.65
CA PHE A 316 5.63 -4.84 1.30
C PHE A 316 5.27 -3.65 2.16
N ASP A 317 5.20 -2.45 1.57
CA ASP A 317 5.09 -1.22 2.34
C ASP A 317 4.00 -0.28 1.80
N TYR A 318 3.59 0.67 2.62
CA TYR A 318 2.34 1.42 2.49
C TYR A 318 2.55 2.93 2.31
N HIS A 319 3.70 3.36 1.75
CA HIS A 319 4.01 4.78 1.50
C HIS A 319 2.91 5.50 0.71
N PHE A 320 2.31 4.82 -0.26
CA PHE A 320 1.26 5.37 -1.12
C PHE A 320 -0.15 4.83 -0.78
N TRP A 321 -0.35 4.39 0.46
CA TRP A 321 -1.65 4.06 1.01
C TRP A 321 -2.06 5.13 2.02
N PHE A 322 -2.19 4.83 3.28
CA PHE A 322 -2.56 5.83 4.30
C PHE A 322 -1.51 6.94 4.48
N ALA A 323 -0.23 6.63 4.39
CA ALA A 323 0.83 7.61 4.50
C ALA A 323 0.77 8.66 3.38
N TYR A 324 0.43 8.24 2.15
CA TYR A 324 0.21 9.14 1.03
C TYR A 324 -0.90 10.16 1.29
N GLY A 325 -2.01 9.75 1.90
CA GLY A 325 -3.07 10.69 2.26
C GLY A 325 -2.61 11.81 3.21
N PHE A 326 -1.54 11.59 3.95
CA PHE A 326 -0.92 12.61 4.78
C PHE A 326 0.23 13.37 4.11
N ASP A 327 0.75 12.91 2.97
CA ASP A 327 1.83 13.58 2.21
C ASP A 327 1.44 15.01 1.80
N PHE A 328 0.15 15.25 1.56
CA PHE A 328 -0.38 16.61 1.31
C PHE A 328 -0.19 17.57 2.50
N LEU A 329 0.07 17.04 3.68
CA LEU A 329 0.04 17.76 4.96
C LEU A 329 1.30 17.59 5.80
N LYS A 330 2.09 16.52 5.58
CA LYS A 330 3.05 16.02 6.58
C LYS A 330 4.49 15.99 6.16
N GLY A 331 4.82 16.48 5.03
CA GLY A 331 6.19 16.46 4.67
C GLY A 331 6.53 15.49 3.53
N ASP A 332 7.80 15.45 3.23
CA ASP A 332 8.33 14.79 2.06
C ASP A 332 8.39 13.27 2.24
N ILE A 333 7.25 12.59 2.05
CA ILE A 333 7.23 11.11 2.03
C ILE A 333 8.20 10.56 0.98
N GLY A 334 8.48 11.31 -0.08
CA GLY A 334 9.45 10.95 -1.10
C GLY A 334 10.86 10.84 -0.56
N LYS A 335 11.24 11.67 0.41
CA LYS A 335 12.55 11.57 1.07
C LYS A 335 12.67 10.29 1.91
N ILE A 336 11.62 9.96 2.66
CA ILE A 336 11.57 8.72 3.46
C ILE A 336 11.59 7.51 2.53
N LEU A 337 10.76 7.49 1.50
CA LEU A 337 10.73 6.43 0.48
C LEU A 337 12.10 6.23 -0.17
N TRP A 338 12.75 7.31 -0.63
CA TRP A 338 14.07 7.25 -1.24
C TRP A 338 15.11 6.63 -0.30
N GLN A 339 15.11 7.03 0.98
CA GLN A 339 16.04 6.49 1.95
C GLN A 339 15.75 5.01 2.25
N ASP A 340 14.47 4.65 2.42
CA ASP A 340 14.06 3.26 2.63
C ASP A 340 14.53 2.36 1.49
N LEU A 341 14.30 2.78 0.24
CA LEU A 341 14.69 2.01 -0.94
C LEU A 341 16.21 1.88 -1.09
N ARG A 342 16.98 2.91 -0.75
CA ARG A 342 18.45 2.84 -0.77
C ARG A 342 19.01 1.85 0.24
N ASP A 343 18.31 1.65 1.34
CA ASP A 343 18.79 0.86 2.47
C ASP A 343 18.18 -0.57 2.52
N LEU A 344 17.39 -0.97 1.51
CA LEU A 344 16.76 -2.31 1.46
C LEU A 344 17.80 -3.43 1.55
N ASP A 345 18.90 -3.33 0.81
CA ASP A 345 19.98 -4.32 0.84
C ASP A 345 20.71 -4.36 2.19
N LYS A 346 20.81 -3.23 2.92
CA LYS A 346 21.41 -3.17 4.26
C LYS A 346 20.56 -3.92 5.30
N ILE A 347 19.26 -3.98 5.08
CA ILE A 347 18.34 -4.75 5.92
C ILE A 347 18.01 -6.13 5.33
N GLY A 348 18.71 -6.54 4.25
CA GLY A 348 18.63 -7.87 3.66
C GLY A 348 17.37 -8.14 2.85
N LEU A 349 16.82 -7.12 2.18
CA LEU A 349 15.65 -7.23 1.31
C LEU A 349 16.00 -6.89 -0.14
N ASN A 350 15.41 -7.61 -1.10
CA ASN A 350 15.72 -7.55 -2.53
C ASN A 350 14.64 -6.82 -3.33
N GLY A 351 14.07 -5.76 -2.77
CA GLY A 351 13.11 -4.93 -3.48
C GLY A 351 11.88 -4.56 -2.67
N LEU A 352 10.89 -4.00 -3.39
CA LEU A 352 9.64 -3.53 -2.83
C LEU A 352 8.46 -3.92 -3.72
N LEU A 353 7.41 -4.43 -3.10
CA LEU A 353 6.05 -4.45 -3.63
C LEU A 353 5.22 -3.40 -2.87
N SER A 354 4.88 -2.31 -3.52
CA SER A 354 4.17 -1.19 -2.89
C SER A 354 2.67 -1.46 -2.79
N CYS A 355 2.13 -1.54 -1.58
CA CYS A 355 0.69 -1.50 -1.34
C CYS A 355 0.20 -0.06 -1.46
N GLN A 356 -0.51 0.26 -2.54
CA GLN A 356 -0.80 1.65 -2.83
C GLN A 356 -2.07 1.85 -3.65
N THR A 357 -2.67 3.04 -3.52
CA THR A 357 -3.57 3.49 -4.58
C THR A 357 -2.79 3.68 -5.89
N LEU A 358 -3.35 3.25 -7.01
CA LEU A 358 -2.70 3.41 -8.32
C LEU A 358 -2.65 4.88 -8.77
N ARG A 359 -3.46 5.74 -8.16
CA ARG A 359 -3.60 7.16 -8.51
C ARG A 359 -2.83 8.07 -7.54
N ALA A 360 -1.55 7.75 -7.29
CA ALA A 360 -0.67 8.47 -6.37
C ALA A 360 0.21 9.52 -7.09
N PHE A 361 -0.43 10.35 -7.94
CA PHE A 361 0.26 11.39 -8.73
C PHE A 361 -0.12 12.83 -8.32
N TYR A 362 -0.64 13.00 -7.13
CA TYR A 362 -1.06 14.29 -6.59
C TYR A 362 -0.22 14.70 -5.36
N PRO A 363 0.18 15.95 -5.22
CA PRO A 363 0.00 17.10 -6.14
C PRO A 363 0.92 17.03 -7.36
N THR A 364 1.88 16.14 -7.36
CA THR A 364 2.82 15.85 -8.46
C THR A 364 3.12 14.35 -8.48
N GLY A 365 3.62 13.83 -9.59
CA GLY A 365 4.07 12.44 -9.71
C GLY A 365 5.54 12.22 -9.28
N VAL A 366 6.16 13.20 -8.61
CA VAL A 366 7.58 13.11 -8.23
C VAL A 366 7.88 11.91 -7.34
N ASN A 367 7.00 11.62 -6.37
CA ASN A 367 7.19 10.49 -5.44
C ASN A 367 7.10 9.14 -6.15
N MET A 368 6.20 8.99 -7.13
CA MET A 368 6.15 7.79 -7.99
C MET A 368 7.41 7.66 -8.88
N LYS A 369 7.99 8.78 -9.29
CA LYS A 369 9.27 8.78 -10.03
C LYS A 369 10.42 8.38 -9.12
N ILE A 370 10.46 8.86 -7.89
CA ILE A 370 11.43 8.45 -6.86
C ILE A 370 11.35 6.93 -6.62
N LEU A 371 10.15 6.38 -6.44
CA LEU A 371 9.94 4.93 -6.31
C LEU A 371 10.63 4.16 -7.44
N ALA A 372 10.27 4.49 -8.68
CA ALA A 372 10.71 3.75 -9.84
C ALA A 372 12.22 3.88 -10.10
N GLU A 373 12.77 5.09 -10.02
CA GLU A 373 14.20 5.31 -10.28
C GLU A 373 15.09 4.75 -9.19
N THR A 374 14.66 4.83 -7.91
CA THR A 374 15.47 4.29 -6.81
C THR A 374 15.45 2.76 -6.77
N LEU A 375 14.32 2.12 -7.10
CA LEU A 375 14.27 0.67 -7.25
C LEU A 375 15.14 0.17 -8.41
N TRP A 376 15.23 0.95 -9.49
CA TRP A 376 16.12 0.62 -10.60
C TRP A 376 17.59 0.86 -10.25
N ASN A 377 17.89 2.02 -9.68
CA ASN A 377 19.26 2.40 -9.27
C ASN A 377 19.25 3.03 -7.87
N LYS A 378 19.58 2.24 -6.84
CA LYS A 378 19.60 2.70 -5.45
C LYS A 378 20.57 3.86 -5.16
N ASN A 379 21.51 4.13 -6.08
CA ASN A 379 22.49 5.20 -5.95
C ASN A 379 22.04 6.52 -6.60
N VAL A 380 20.83 6.57 -7.15
CA VAL A 380 20.31 7.81 -7.74
C VAL A 380 20.19 8.91 -6.68
N SER A 381 20.56 10.13 -7.06
CA SER A 381 20.39 11.30 -6.19
C SER A 381 18.93 11.71 -6.11
N LEU A 382 18.40 11.90 -4.90
CA LEU A 382 17.05 12.42 -4.67
C LEU A 382 16.85 13.77 -5.36
N GLU A 383 17.85 14.64 -5.25
CA GLU A 383 17.82 15.99 -5.81
C GLU A 383 17.74 15.96 -7.34
N ASP A 384 18.49 15.04 -7.96
CA ASP A 384 18.47 14.89 -9.43
C ASP A 384 17.11 14.36 -9.91
N VAL A 385 16.51 13.38 -9.21
CA VAL A 385 15.18 12.88 -9.55
C VAL A 385 14.13 13.99 -9.43
N LYS A 386 14.15 14.73 -8.32
CA LYS A 386 13.23 15.86 -8.11
C LYS A 386 13.41 16.95 -9.17
N LYS A 387 14.65 17.39 -9.39
CA LYS A 387 14.99 18.43 -10.36
C LYS A 387 14.56 18.04 -11.77
N ASN A 388 14.91 16.85 -12.23
CA ASN A 388 14.57 16.37 -13.55
C ASN A 388 13.06 16.26 -13.75
N TYR A 389 12.34 15.75 -12.74
CA TYR A 389 10.88 15.67 -12.80
C TYR A 389 10.25 17.05 -12.86
N LEU A 390 10.63 17.96 -11.94
CA LEU A 390 10.04 19.30 -11.88
C LEU A 390 10.37 20.11 -13.13
N GLN A 391 11.58 19.98 -13.68
CA GLN A 391 11.95 20.63 -14.95
C GLN A 391 11.08 20.14 -16.11
N ALA A 392 10.81 18.84 -16.20
CA ALA A 392 9.94 18.27 -17.24
C ALA A 392 8.45 18.70 -17.04
N ALA A 393 8.00 18.76 -15.78
CA ALA A 393 6.60 19.04 -15.45
C ALA A 393 6.24 20.54 -15.45
N PHE A 394 7.20 21.45 -15.20
CA PHE A 394 6.95 22.88 -14.99
C PHE A 394 7.90 23.81 -15.77
N GLY A 395 8.90 23.27 -16.50
CA GLY A 395 9.85 24.06 -17.29
C GLY A 395 10.58 25.12 -16.47
N SER A 396 10.60 26.35 -16.93
CA SER A 396 11.25 27.49 -16.26
C SER A 396 10.67 27.80 -14.86
N SER A 397 9.52 27.25 -14.52
CA SER A 397 8.88 27.45 -13.20
C SER A 397 9.22 26.37 -12.19
N ALA A 398 10.09 25.41 -12.52
CA ALA A 398 10.46 24.27 -11.68
C ALA A 398 10.99 24.69 -10.28
N GLU A 399 11.84 25.70 -10.23
CA GLU A 399 12.42 26.21 -8.98
C GLU A 399 11.35 26.78 -8.04
N PHE A 400 10.45 27.60 -8.55
CA PHE A 400 9.31 28.11 -7.78
C PHE A 400 8.44 26.98 -7.24
N VAL A 401 8.17 25.94 -8.05
CA VAL A 401 7.34 24.81 -7.61
C VAL A 401 8.06 23.98 -6.54
N SER A 402 9.38 23.79 -6.66
CA SER A 402 10.19 23.14 -5.61
C SER A 402 10.07 23.91 -4.29
N GLU A 403 10.31 25.22 -4.30
CA GLU A 403 10.17 26.06 -3.12
C GLU A 403 8.76 26.03 -2.50
N TYR A 404 7.73 26.04 -3.35
CA TYR A 404 6.33 25.95 -2.92
C TYR A 404 6.05 24.64 -2.18
N LEU A 405 6.47 23.50 -2.72
CA LEU A 405 6.27 22.18 -2.11
C LEU A 405 7.11 22.03 -0.84
N GLU A 406 8.37 22.46 -0.85
CA GLU A 406 9.25 22.38 0.31
C GLU A 406 8.72 23.19 1.50
N LYS A 407 8.18 24.38 1.26
CA LYS A 407 7.55 25.19 2.33
C LYS A 407 6.32 24.54 2.91
N ILE A 408 5.50 23.84 2.09
CA ILE A 408 4.36 23.09 2.60
C ILE A 408 4.87 21.89 3.42
N TYR A 409 5.88 21.18 2.93
CA TYR A 409 6.45 20.02 3.63
C TYR A 409 7.20 20.39 4.91
N SER A 410 7.79 21.58 5.00
CA SER A 410 8.44 22.07 6.22
C SER A 410 7.48 22.41 7.37
N PHE A 411 6.17 22.30 7.13
CA PHE A 411 5.12 22.55 8.12
C PHE A 411 5.14 21.53 9.28
N ILE A 412 5.80 20.39 9.11
CA ILE A 412 5.90 19.34 10.11
C ILE A 412 7.36 19.16 10.51
N ASP A 413 7.61 19.31 11.80
CA ASP A 413 8.88 18.93 12.38
C ASP A 413 8.98 17.40 12.48
N THR A 414 9.78 16.80 11.58
CA THR A 414 10.09 15.37 11.59
C THR A 414 11.27 15.02 12.49
N SER A 415 11.90 15.99 13.16
CA SER A 415 13.06 15.76 14.04
C SER A 415 12.68 15.14 15.39
N ASN A 416 11.41 15.20 15.77
CA ASN A 416 10.95 14.69 17.05
C ASN A 416 10.47 13.24 16.94
N TYR A 417 11.25 12.30 17.50
CA TYR A 417 10.97 10.85 17.53
C TYR A 417 9.82 10.45 18.48
N GLU A 418 9.37 11.34 19.36
CA GLU A 418 8.29 11.06 20.30
C GLU A 418 6.89 11.28 19.68
N HIS A 419 6.80 12.08 18.62
CA HIS A 419 5.52 12.42 18.00
C HIS A 419 5.13 11.45 16.88
N ARG A 420 4.27 10.53 17.23
CA ARG A 420 3.62 9.59 16.30
C ARG A 420 2.33 10.14 15.73
N GLU A 421 1.87 11.29 16.19
CA GLU A 421 0.56 11.79 15.88
C GLU A 421 0.57 12.79 14.74
N TYR A 422 -0.54 12.87 14.11
CA TYR A 422 -0.76 13.27 12.74
C TYR A 422 -0.46 14.73 12.40
N LEU A 423 -0.37 15.62 13.35
CA LEU A 423 -0.01 17.04 13.11
C LEU A 423 0.67 17.63 14.35
N SER A 424 1.85 18.20 14.17
CA SER A 424 2.45 19.07 15.17
C SER A 424 1.75 20.43 15.15
N LYS A 425 1.65 21.11 16.30
CA LYS A 425 1.10 22.47 16.35
C LYS A 425 2.02 23.39 15.54
N PRO A 426 1.51 24.06 14.50
CA PRO A 426 2.37 24.81 13.60
C PRO A 426 2.80 26.13 14.22
N GLU A 427 4.09 26.32 14.42
CA GLU A 427 4.65 27.56 14.97
C GLU A 427 4.50 28.77 14.03
N ASN A 428 4.35 28.54 12.73
CA ASN A 428 4.30 29.59 11.70
C ASN A 428 3.08 29.44 10.75
N LEU A 429 1.94 28.98 11.28
CA LEU A 429 0.74 28.69 10.47
C LEU A 429 0.29 29.91 9.64
N GLU A 430 0.21 31.09 10.26
CA GLU A 430 -0.23 32.30 9.58
C GLU A 430 0.68 32.66 8.40
N LYS A 431 2.01 32.59 8.59
CA LYS A 431 2.98 32.87 7.52
C LYS A 431 2.87 31.85 6.39
N LEU A 432 2.64 30.56 6.70
CA LEU A 432 2.45 29.53 5.69
C LEU A 432 1.16 29.77 4.91
N LEU A 433 0.06 30.05 5.59
CA LEU A 433 -1.23 30.34 4.95
C LEU A 433 -1.12 31.55 4.02
N GLU A 434 -0.45 32.63 4.47
CA GLU A 434 -0.18 33.81 3.64
C GLU A 434 0.67 33.45 2.41
N PHE A 435 1.73 32.66 2.57
CA PHE A 435 2.59 32.21 1.49
C PHE A 435 1.80 31.38 0.45
N VAL A 436 0.99 30.41 0.91
CA VAL A 436 0.17 29.58 0.03
C VAL A 436 -0.84 30.43 -0.76
N LYS A 437 -1.52 31.37 -0.10
CA LYS A 437 -2.45 32.30 -0.74
C LYS A 437 -1.75 33.21 -1.77
N LYS A 438 -0.57 33.72 -1.48
CA LYS A 438 0.23 34.52 -2.44
C LYS A 438 0.71 33.71 -3.64
N SER A 439 1.11 32.46 -3.40
CA SER A 439 1.60 31.55 -4.45
C SER A 439 0.55 31.25 -5.52
N ARG A 440 -0.75 31.33 -5.19
CA ARG A 440 -1.85 31.08 -6.12
C ARG A 440 -1.73 31.87 -7.42
N LYS A 441 -1.45 33.18 -7.34
CA LYS A 441 -1.33 34.05 -8.53
C LYS A 441 -0.20 33.59 -9.46
N GLN A 442 0.90 33.10 -8.91
CA GLN A 442 2.01 32.60 -9.72
C GLN A 442 1.65 31.27 -10.39
N ILE A 443 0.98 30.37 -9.66
CA ILE A 443 0.52 29.08 -10.20
C ILE A 443 -0.51 29.32 -11.33
N GLU A 444 -1.44 30.27 -11.17
CA GLU A 444 -2.40 30.67 -12.21
C GLU A 444 -1.70 31.16 -13.47
N LYS A 445 -0.66 31.99 -13.34
CA LYS A 445 0.16 32.45 -14.48
C LYS A 445 0.85 31.29 -15.18
N ILE A 446 1.39 30.30 -14.44
CA ILE A 446 2.01 29.12 -15.02
C ILE A 446 0.97 28.32 -15.82
N ALA A 447 -0.22 28.11 -15.25
CA ALA A 447 -1.30 27.38 -15.93
C ALA A 447 -1.81 28.07 -17.21
N GLN A 448 -1.82 29.41 -17.23
CA GLN A 448 -2.28 30.19 -18.37
C GLN A 448 -1.22 30.31 -19.48
N ASN A 449 0.05 30.54 -19.09
CA ASN A 449 1.12 30.91 -20.02
C ASN A 449 1.97 29.74 -20.51
N SER A 450 1.81 28.54 -19.94
CA SER A 450 2.54 27.35 -20.40
C SER A 450 2.07 26.95 -21.80
N GLU A 451 2.99 26.87 -22.75
CA GLU A 451 2.73 26.44 -24.13
C GLU A 451 2.65 24.89 -24.20
N GLU A 452 3.47 24.20 -23.42
CA GLU A 452 3.52 22.75 -23.40
C GLU A 452 2.32 22.15 -22.63
N PRO A 453 1.53 21.26 -23.26
CA PRO A 453 0.32 20.69 -22.64
C PRO A 453 0.59 20.00 -21.29
N VAL A 454 1.77 19.36 -21.14
CA VAL A 454 2.18 18.69 -19.89
C VAL A 454 2.35 19.70 -18.78
N GLN A 455 3.03 20.83 -19.04
CA GLN A 455 3.26 21.89 -18.06
C GLN A 455 1.95 22.56 -17.64
N LYS A 456 1.09 22.84 -18.60
CA LYS A 456 -0.25 23.39 -18.35
C LYS A 456 -1.08 22.47 -17.45
N ARG A 457 -1.09 21.17 -17.74
CA ARG A 457 -1.79 20.17 -16.92
C ARG A 457 -1.19 20.06 -15.52
N SER A 458 0.14 20.04 -15.39
CA SER A 458 0.83 19.99 -14.10
C SER A 458 0.49 21.22 -13.24
N ALA A 459 0.48 22.41 -13.83
CA ALA A 459 0.09 23.64 -13.15
C ALA A 459 -1.40 23.65 -12.75
N THR A 460 -2.28 23.06 -13.57
CA THR A 460 -3.71 22.90 -13.21
C THR A 460 -3.89 22.00 -11.99
N ILE A 461 -3.14 20.89 -11.90
CA ILE A 461 -3.14 20.01 -10.73
C ILE A 461 -2.61 20.75 -9.51
N LEU A 462 -1.53 21.52 -9.67
CA LEU A 462 -0.94 22.30 -8.59
C LEU A 462 -1.89 23.41 -8.11
N LEU A 463 -2.67 24.03 -9.00
CA LEU A 463 -3.70 25.02 -8.65
C LEU A 463 -4.84 24.38 -7.85
N HIS A 464 -5.26 23.19 -8.23
CA HIS A 464 -6.23 22.40 -7.47
C HIS A 464 -5.69 22.09 -6.05
N HIS A 465 -4.43 21.69 -5.94
CA HIS A 465 -3.77 21.46 -4.66
C HIS A 465 -3.66 22.73 -3.83
N ASN A 466 -3.34 23.88 -4.44
CA ASN A 466 -3.28 25.15 -3.74
C ASN A 466 -4.63 25.53 -3.10
N THR A 467 -5.74 25.28 -3.79
CA THR A 467 -7.08 25.48 -3.22
C THR A 467 -7.32 24.55 -2.03
N PHE A 468 -7.00 23.26 -2.18
CA PHE A 468 -7.16 22.27 -1.12
C PHE A 468 -6.35 22.60 0.12
N ILE A 469 -5.04 22.84 -0.03
CA ILE A 469 -4.17 23.12 1.13
C ILE A 469 -4.52 24.44 1.83
N THR A 470 -4.99 25.45 1.08
CA THR A 470 -5.52 26.67 1.68
C THR A 470 -6.68 26.38 2.63
N LEU A 471 -7.66 25.57 2.18
CA LEU A 471 -8.83 25.21 3.00
C LEU A 471 -8.45 24.40 4.24
N VAL A 472 -7.47 23.50 4.12
CA VAL A 472 -6.96 22.71 5.25
C VAL A 472 -6.23 23.60 6.25
N LEU A 473 -5.36 24.50 5.79
CA LEU A 473 -4.65 25.45 6.68
C LEU A 473 -5.62 26.41 7.38
N GLU A 474 -6.66 26.89 6.68
CA GLU A 474 -7.74 27.67 7.29
C GLU A 474 -8.50 26.85 8.36
N ALA A 475 -8.75 25.57 8.12
CA ALA A 475 -9.37 24.70 9.13
C ALA A 475 -8.50 24.58 10.39
N ILE A 476 -7.19 24.39 10.20
CA ILE A 476 -6.23 24.29 11.31
C ILE A 476 -6.15 25.62 12.07
N GLU A 477 -6.11 26.76 11.36
CA GLU A 477 -6.13 28.09 11.97
C GLU A 477 -7.38 28.28 12.85
N GLN A 478 -8.56 27.97 12.34
CA GLN A 478 -9.82 28.04 13.10
C GLN A 478 -9.84 27.07 14.29
N TYR A 479 -9.22 25.88 14.14
CA TYR A 479 -9.08 24.94 15.26
C TYR A 479 -8.21 25.49 16.37
N VAL A 480 -7.07 26.11 16.05
CA VAL A 480 -6.15 26.75 17.02
C VAL A 480 -6.83 27.92 17.74
N GLN A 481 -7.73 28.63 17.06
CA GLN A 481 -8.57 29.68 17.63
C GLN A 481 -9.81 29.16 18.37
N GLU A 482 -9.93 27.85 18.57
CA GLU A 482 -11.07 27.16 19.20
C GLU A 482 -12.42 27.33 18.47
N ASN A 483 -12.39 27.77 17.21
CA ASN A 483 -13.57 27.95 16.36
C ASN A 483 -13.90 26.62 15.63
N TYR A 484 -14.18 25.55 16.38
CA TYR A 484 -14.34 24.18 15.84
C TYR A 484 -15.39 24.07 14.74
N GLY A 485 -16.51 24.81 14.84
CA GLY A 485 -17.55 24.84 13.81
C GLY A 485 -17.06 25.36 12.46
N LYS A 486 -16.26 26.45 12.46
CA LYS A 486 -15.64 27.00 11.24
C LYS A 486 -14.55 26.07 10.71
N ALA A 487 -13.77 25.44 11.60
CA ALA A 487 -12.78 24.44 11.22
C ALA A 487 -13.42 23.27 10.45
N LEU A 488 -14.50 22.70 10.96
CA LEU A 488 -15.27 21.64 10.30
C LEU A 488 -15.89 22.09 8.97
N GLU A 489 -16.34 23.35 8.88
CA GLU A 489 -16.85 23.91 7.62
C GLU A 489 -15.75 23.98 6.54
N SER A 490 -14.54 24.44 6.90
CA SER A 490 -13.40 24.47 5.99
C SER A 490 -12.97 23.06 5.55
N MET A 491 -12.96 22.08 6.45
CA MET A 491 -12.70 20.68 6.08
C MET A 491 -13.78 20.12 5.14
N ARG A 492 -15.05 20.45 5.34
CA ARG A 492 -16.13 20.08 4.42
C ARG A 492 -15.96 20.71 3.04
N LYS A 493 -15.53 21.99 2.96
CA LYS A 493 -15.21 22.65 1.69
C LYS A 493 -14.03 21.96 0.99
N ALA A 494 -12.99 21.56 1.76
CA ALA A 494 -11.85 20.81 1.24
C ALA A 494 -12.26 19.43 0.65
N LEU A 495 -13.14 18.70 1.35
CA LEU A 495 -13.70 17.45 0.84
C LEU A 495 -14.51 17.69 -0.43
N ASN A 496 -15.46 18.64 -0.42
CA ASN A 496 -16.31 18.96 -1.56
C ASN A 496 -15.51 19.39 -2.80
N HIS A 497 -14.36 20.05 -2.61
CA HIS A 497 -13.46 20.40 -3.70
C HIS A 497 -12.96 19.17 -4.46
N PHE A 498 -12.61 18.07 -3.77
CA PHE A 498 -12.26 16.82 -4.43
C PHE A 498 -13.46 16.08 -5.00
N LEU A 499 -14.55 15.97 -4.25
CA LEU A 499 -15.75 15.26 -4.68
C LEU A 499 -16.33 15.83 -5.98
N SER A 500 -16.37 17.17 -6.11
CA SER A 500 -16.92 17.86 -7.28
C SER A 500 -15.99 17.85 -8.52
N THR A 501 -14.72 17.51 -8.34
CA THR A 501 -13.72 17.52 -9.41
C THR A 501 -13.13 16.14 -9.70
N GLU A 502 -13.68 15.07 -9.12
CA GLU A 502 -13.15 13.71 -9.23
C GLU A 502 -12.92 13.30 -10.69
N ASP A 503 -13.90 13.50 -11.56
CA ASP A 503 -13.81 13.08 -12.96
C ASP A 503 -12.72 13.86 -13.74
N GLN A 504 -12.44 15.10 -13.35
CA GLN A 504 -11.37 15.90 -13.94
C GLN A 504 -9.98 15.39 -13.57
N PHE A 505 -9.80 14.87 -12.36
CA PHE A 505 -8.52 14.41 -11.81
C PHE A 505 -8.47 12.90 -11.60
N VAL A 506 -9.38 12.15 -12.20
CA VAL A 506 -9.59 10.72 -12.00
C VAL A 506 -8.32 9.85 -12.19
N LYS A 507 -7.39 10.26 -13.05
CA LYS A 507 -6.11 9.54 -13.28
C LYS A 507 -4.97 10.01 -12.37
N ILE A 508 -5.20 11.01 -11.52
CA ILE A 508 -4.16 11.69 -10.76
C ILE A 508 -4.26 11.39 -9.26
N VAL A 509 -5.48 11.41 -8.74
CA VAL A 509 -5.73 11.24 -7.30
C VAL A 509 -6.89 10.29 -7.05
N ASP A 510 -6.75 9.47 -6.02
CA ASP A 510 -7.82 8.62 -5.53
C ASP A 510 -8.66 9.37 -4.48
N VAL A 511 -9.83 9.83 -4.88
CA VAL A 511 -10.74 10.60 -4.02
C VAL A 511 -11.25 9.75 -2.84
N PHE A 512 -11.31 8.42 -2.99
CA PHE A 512 -11.60 7.53 -1.86
C PHE A 512 -10.59 7.71 -0.72
N ILE A 513 -9.28 7.69 -1.03
CA ILE A 513 -8.22 7.90 -0.01
C ILE A 513 -8.30 9.30 0.59
N VAL A 514 -8.49 10.32 -0.26
CA VAL A 514 -8.63 11.70 0.22
C VAL A 514 -9.81 11.84 1.19
N SER A 515 -10.95 11.21 0.88
CA SER A 515 -12.13 11.25 1.74
C SER A 515 -11.87 10.58 3.10
N LEU A 516 -11.15 9.46 3.13
CA LEU A 516 -10.74 8.82 4.39
C LEU A 516 -9.88 9.73 5.26
N VAL A 517 -8.90 10.42 4.66
CA VAL A 517 -8.00 11.33 5.38
C VAL A 517 -8.76 12.54 5.92
N ILE A 518 -9.57 13.20 5.08
CA ILE A 518 -10.34 14.39 5.51
C ILE A 518 -11.35 14.03 6.59
N ASN A 519 -12.00 12.86 6.50
CA ASN A 519 -12.93 12.40 7.53
C ASN A 519 -12.23 12.11 8.86
N ARG A 520 -11.01 11.55 8.84
CA ARG A 520 -10.19 11.38 10.06
C ARG A 520 -9.81 12.71 10.69
N LEU A 521 -9.35 13.67 9.90
CA LEU A 521 -9.03 15.02 10.39
C LEU A 521 -10.27 15.71 10.96
N SER A 522 -11.41 15.60 10.29
CA SER A 522 -12.69 16.14 10.78
C SER A 522 -13.11 15.51 12.12
N SER A 523 -12.94 14.20 12.27
CA SER A 523 -13.21 13.50 13.53
C SER A 523 -12.26 13.93 14.64
N ALA A 524 -10.98 14.16 14.31
CA ALA A 524 -9.98 14.68 15.25
C ALA A 524 -10.32 16.12 15.68
N ILE A 525 -10.78 16.98 14.78
CA ILE A 525 -11.28 18.33 15.10
C ILE A 525 -12.51 18.24 16.02
N GLN A 526 -13.48 17.40 15.68
CA GLN A 526 -14.71 17.24 16.46
C GLN A 526 -14.43 16.72 17.87
N SER A 527 -13.49 15.80 18.03
CA SER A 527 -13.06 15.27 19.33
C SER A 527 -12.04 16.15 20.05
N LYS A 528 -11.64 17.28 19.46
CA LYS A 528 -10.61 18.22 19.95
C LYS A 528 -9.24 17.57 20.15
N LYS A 529 -8.88 16.61 19.29
CA LYS A 529 -7.64 15.81 19.34
C LYS A 529 -6.77 15.96 18.10
N LEU A 530 -6.78 17.12 17.44
CA LEU A 530 -6.04 17.31 16.20
C LEU A 530 -4.52 17.27 16.40
N PHE A 531 -4.04 17.65 17.58
CA PHE A 531 -2.62 17.74 17.94
C PHE A 531 -2.25 16.85 19.14
N THR A 532 -3.10 15.87 19.47
CA THR A 532 -2.85 14.92 20.58
C THR A 532 -2.80 13.46 20.07
#